data_6e03e0737ba3651d86a1b5ac8890e42d
#
_entry.id   6e03e0737ba3651d86a1b5ac8890e42d
#
_cell.length_a   1.000
_cell.length_b   1.000
_cell.length_c   1.000
_cell.angle_alpha   90.00
_cell.angle_beta   90.00
_cell.angle_gamma   90.00
#
_symmetry.space_group_name_H-M   'P 1'
#
loop_
_entity.id
_entity.type
_entity.pdbx_description
1 polymer ?
#
loop_
_entity_poly.entity_id
_entity_poly.type
_entity_poly.pdbx_seq_one_letter_code
_entity_poly.pdbx_strand_id
1 'polypeptide(L)'
;MTEMEDTMINIHEVLETNDMIEKENLDVRTITLGISLLSCCDNDLDRLIDKIYNRITTVAKDLVETGKAIEKEFGIPIVNKRISVTPIALVGASACKTPQDYVRIAQTLDKAAKTVGVNFIGGYSALVSKGMTKSDELLIQSIPEALATTDFVCSSVNLGSTKTGINMDAVKMMGEIILQTAEATKEKDSIGCAKLVVFCNAPDDNPFMAGAFHGVTEADEIINVGVSGPGVMRKALESVHGTDFGTLCNTVKKTAFKITRVGQLVAREASERLGIPFGIIDLSLAPTPAIGDSIADIFVEMGLEKAGAPGTTAALALLNDQVKKGGVMASSYVGGLSGAFIPVSEDQGMIDAVQANAITLEKLEAMT
;
A
#
# COMPACT_ATOMS: atom_id res chain seq x y z
N MET A 1 4.76 14.63 -42.83
CA MET A 1 5.42 13.31 -42.83
C MET A 1 5.92 13.09 -41.44
N THR A 2 5.11 12.49 -40.62
CA THR A 2 5.44 12.08 -39.23
C THR A 2 6.12 10.71 -39.35
N GLU A 3 7.39 10.67 -39.02
CA GLU A 3 8.13 9.42 -38.84
C GLU A 3 7.45 8.62 -37.71
N MET A 4 6.78 7.53 -38.10
CA MET A 4 6.50 6.44 -37.18
C MET A 4 7.86 5.84 -36.87
N GLU A 5 8.42 6.12 -35.69
CA GLU A 5 9.48 5.31 -35.12
C GLU A 5 8.91 3.90 -34.94
N ASP A 6 9.33 3.01 -35.81
CA ASP A 6 9.16 1.57 -35.66
C ASP A 6 9.89 1.17 -34.36
N THR A 7 9.21 1.14 -33.26
CA THR A 7 9.70 0.56 -32.00
C THR A 7 9.80 -0.94 -32.24
N MET A 8 10.94 -1.41 -32.77
CA MET A 8 11.25 -2.82 -32.82
C MET A 8 11.21 -3.35 -31.39
N ILE A 9 10.18 -4.14 -31.07
CA ILE A 9 10.07 -4.82 -29.78
C ILE A 9 11.29 -5.74 -29.68
N ASN A 10 12.16 -5.45 -28.72
CA ASN A 10 13.32 -6.29 -28.44
C ASN A 10 12.85 -7.61 -27.81
N ILE A 11 12.97 -8.69 -28.55
CA ILE A 11 12.52 -10.01 -28.09
C ILE A 11 13.16 -10.44 -26.76
N HIS A 12 14.39 -9.97 -26.48
CA HIS A 12 15.07 -10.25 -25.22
C HIS A 12 14.39 -9.52 -24.05
N GLU A 13 13.90 -8.29 -24.24
CA GLU A 13 13.17 -7.53 -23.21
C GLU A 13 11.80 -8.16 -22.93
N VAL A 14 11.14 -8.68 -23.96
CA VAL A 14 9.87 -9.43 -23.81
C VAL A 14 10.09 -10.70 -23.00
N LEU A 15 11.12 -11.50 -23.36
CA LEU A 15 11.46 -12.74 -22.63
C LEU A 15 11.87 -12.45 -21.19
N GLU A 16 12.66 -11.40 -20.95
CA GLU A 16 13.05 -10.97 -19.60
C GLU A 16 11.83 -10.57 -18.76
N THR A 17 10.91 -9.80 -19.32
CA THR A 17 9.67 -9.41 -18.63
C THR A 17 8.81 -10.64 -18.30
N ASN A 18 8.71 -11.59 -19.23
CA ASN A 18 7.98 -12.83 -18.98
C ASN A 18 8.63 -13.66 -17.84
N ASP A 19 9.95 -13.76 -17.84
CA ASP A 19 10.68 -14.45 -16.76
C ASP A 19 10.49 -13.74 -15.40
N MET A 20 10.47 -12.42 -15.36
CA MET A 20 10.19 -11.65 -14.15
C MET A 20 8.79 -11.97 -13.59
N ILE A 21 7.80 -12.16 -14.45
CA ILE A 21 6.42 -12.49 -14.05
C ILE A 21 6.30 -13.96 -13.63
N GLU A 22 6.75 -14.89 -14.48
CA GLU A 22 6.49 -16.33 -14.28
C GLU A 22 7.41 -16.99 -13.26
N LYS A 23 8.67 -16.51 -13.12
CA LYS A 23 9.70 -17.16 -12.31
C LYS A 23 10.16 -16.35 -11.11
N GLU A 24 9.98 -15.03 -11.12
CA GLU A 24 10.57 -14.11 -10.17
C GLU A 24 9.53 -13.34 -9.34
N ASN A 25 8.25 -13.74 -9.45
CA ASN A 25 7.12 -13.19 -8.70
C ASN A 25 6.90 -11.67 -8.87
N LEU A 26 7.15 -11.13 -10.08
CA LEU A 26 6.76 -9.76 -10.37
C LEU A 26 5.24 -9.68 -10.43
N ASP A 27 4.66 -8.82 -9.60
CA ASP A 27 3.24 -8.54 -9.64
C ASP A 27 2.95 -7.04 -9.61
N VAL A 28 1.80 -6.66 -10.17
CA VAL A 28 1.14 -5.42 -9.82
C VAL A 28 0.30 -5.71 -8.59
N ARG A 29 0.82 -5.29 -7.44
CA ARG A 29 0.20 -5.60 -6.14
C ARG A 29 -1.21 -5.02 -6.04
N THR A 30 -1.42 -3.84 -6.62
CA THR A 30 -2.74 -3.20 -6.58
C THR A 30 -2.93 -2.16 -7.68
N ILE A 31 -4.17 -2.09 -8.21
CA ILE A 31 -4.75 -0.88 -8.78
C ILE A 31 -5.67 -0.31 -7.70
N THR A 32 -5.40 0.90 -7.25
CA THR A 32 -6.18 1.58 -6.21
C THR A 32 -6.83 2.83 -6.79
N LEU A 33 -8.15 2.88 -6.69
CA LEU A 33 -8.95 4.06 -7.06
C LEU A 33 -9.14 4.94 -5.82
N GLY A 34 -8.51 6.11 -5.83
CA GLY A 34 -8.73 7.17 -4.84
C GLY A 34 -10.01 7.93 -5.18
N ILE A 35 -10.89 8.13 -4.19
CA ILE A 35 -12.17 8.83 -4.35
C ILE A 35 -12.33 9.86 -3.24
N SER A 36 -12.45 11.13 -3.62
CA SER A 36 -12.85 12.19 -2.69
C SER A 36 -14.32 12.03 -2.28
N LEU A 37 -14.56 12.01 -0.97
CA LEU A 37 -15.90 12.01 -0.36
C LEU A 37 -16.28 13.37 0.25
N LEU A 38 -15.49 14.42 0.03
CA LEU A 38 -15.78 15.74 0.59
C LEU A 38 -17.13 16.30 0.11
N SER A 39 -17.51 16.02 -1.14
CA SER A 39 -18.81 16.41 -1.69
C SER A 39 -20.00 15.66 -1.06
N CYS A 40 -19.73 14.56 -0.35
CA CYS A 40 -20.75 13.77 0.34
C CYS A 40 -21.12 14.33 1.72
N CYS A 41 -20.29 15.23 2.31
CA CYS A 41 -20.53 15.77 3.64
C CYS A 41 -21.97 16.31 3.79
N ASP A 42 -22.60 15.96 4.90
CA ASP A 42 -23.95 16.38 5.27
C ASP A 42 -24.08 16.43 6.79
N ASN A 43 -25.04 17.17 7.30
CA ASN A 43 -25.34 17.21 8.74
C ASN A 43 -26.30 16.08 9.15
N ASP A 44 -26.95 15.43 8.18
CA ASP A 44 -27.83 14.31 8.36
C ASP A 44 -27.09 13.01 8.01
N LEU A 45 -27.02 12.08 8.96
CA LEU A 45 -26.25 10.85 8.79
C LEU A 45 -26.81 9.93 7.70
N ASP A 46 -28.12 9.86 7.55
CA ASP A 46 -28.73 8.97 6.53
C ASP A 46 -28.44 9.50 5.13
N ARG A 47 -28.53 10.81 4.93
CA ARG A 47 -28.15 11.43 3.66
C ARG A 47 -26.65 11.30 3.37
N LEU A 48 -25.81 11.45 4.40
CA LEU A 48 -24.36 11.23 4.26
C LEU A 48 -24.06 9.81 3.77
N ILE A 49 -24.66 8.80 4.40
CA ILE A 49 -24.52 7.38 4.07
C ILE A 49 -24.96 7.11 2.63
N ASP A 50 -26.10 7.62 2.21
CA ASP A 50 -26.62 7.45 0.86
C ASP A 50 -25.71 8.10 -0.20
N LYS A 51 -25.19 9.31 0.07
CA LYS A 51 -24.24 9.99 -0.81
C LYS A 51 -22.93 9.20 -0.95
N ILE A 52 -22.37 8.70 0.15
CA ILE A 52 -21.14 7.89 0.15
C ILE A 52 -21.35 6.63 -0.70
N TYR A 53 -22.43 5.88 -0.45
CA TYR A 53 -22.71 4.66 -1.20
C TYR A 53 -22.84 4.94 -2.70
N ASN A 54 -23.65 5.93 -3.08
CA ASN A 54 -23.89 6.28 -4.48
C ASN A 54 -22.61 6.78 -5.16
N ARG A 55 -21.79 7.61 -4.49
CA ARG A 55 -20.52 8.10 -5.03
C ARG A 55 -19.57 6.95 -5.35
N ILE A 56 -19.33 6.07 -4.40
CA ILE A 56 -18.40 4.94 -4.56
C ILE A 56 -18.90 3.99 -5.66
N THR A 57 -20.16 3.58 -5.61
CA THR A 57 -20.71 2.61 -6.57
C THR A 57 -20.82 3.15 -7.99
N THR A 58 -20.96 4.47 -8.15
CA THR A 58 -20.95 5.11 -9.48
C THR A 58 -19.55 5.19 -10.06
N VAL A 59 -18.58 5.66 -9.28
CA VAL A 59 -17.21 5.90 -9.75
C VAL A 59 -16.43 4.60 -9.96
N ALA A 60 -16.58 3.63 -9.06
CA ALA A 60 -15.80 2.40 -9.07
C ALA A 60 -16.47 1.23 -9.84
N LYS A 61 -17.60 1.45 -10.52
CA LYS A 61 -18.41 0.38 -11.16
C LYS A 61 -17.60 -0.51 -12.13
N ASP A 62 -16.67 0.07 -12.86
CA ASP A 62 -15.93 -0.63 -13.92
C ASP A 62 -14.50 -1.01 -13.50
N LEU A 63 -14.06 -0.67 -12.27
CA LEU A 63 -12.68 -0.85 -11.80
C LEU A 63 -12.21 -2.32 -11.86
N VAL A 64 -13.02 -3.22 -11.35
CA VAL A 64 -12.66 -4.65 -11.23
C VAL A 64 -12.58 -5.31 -12.61
N GLU A 65 -13.55 -5.07 -13.47
CA GLU A 65 -13.55 -5.65 -14.82
C GLU A 65 -12.44 -5.07 -15.69
N THR A 66 -12.15 -3.77 -15.56
CA THR A 66 -10.99 -3.14 -16.22
C THR A 66 -9.68 -3.78 -15.76
N GLY A 67 -9.50 -3.97 -14.44
CA GLY A 67 -8.30 -4.63 -13.92
C GLY A 67 -8.13 -6.05 -14.45
N LYS A 68 -9.19 -6.86 -14.50
CA LYS A 68 -9.15 -8.21 -15.08
C LYS A 68 -8.86 -8.22 -16.58
N ALA A 69 -9.40 -7.24 -17.32
CA ALA A 69 -9.15 -7.12 -18.75
C ALA A 69 -7.68 -6.80 -19.05
N ILE A 70 -7.07 -5.89 -18.29
CA ILE A 70 -5.65 -5.53 -18.37
C ILE A 70 -4.78 -6.76 -18.04
N GLU A 71 -5.07 -7.45 -16.94
CA GLU A 71 -4.37 -8.66 -16.52
C GLU A 71 -4.39 -9.74 -17.63
N LYS A 72 -5.55 -9.96 -18.24
CA LYS A 72 -5.71 -10.93 -19.33
C LYS A 72 -4.97 -10.54 -20.61
N GLU A 73 -4.94 -9.25 -20.94
CA GLU A 73 -4.35 -8.74 -22.18
C GLU A 73 -2.83 -8.72 -22.12
N PHE A 74 -2.27 -8.26 -21.00
CA PHE A 74 -0.82 -8.10 -20.85
C PHE A 74 -0.13 -9.28 -20.16
N GLY A 75 -0.89 -10.23 -19.60
CA GLY A 75 -0.34 -11.35 -18.85
C GLY A 75 0.30 -10.95 -17.51
N ILE A 76 0.10 -9.71 -17.05
CA ILE A 76 0.68 -9.18 -15.80
C ILE A 76 -0.32 -9.42 -14.67
N PRO A 77 0.00 -10.20 -13.63
CA PRO A 77 -0.89 -10.41 -12.49
C PRO A 77 -1.20 -9.09 -11.77
N ILE A 78 -2.48 -8.82 -11.55
CA ILE A 78 -2.96 -7.69 -10.75
C ILE A 78 -3.67 -8.26 -9.53
N VAL A 79 -2.94 -8.37 -8.42
CA VAL A 79 -3.38 -9.11 -7.23
C VAL A 79 -4.63 -8.51 -6.61
N ASN A 80 -4.65 -7.18 -6.44
CA ASN A 80 -5.78 -6.49 -5.82
C ASN A 80 -6.32 -5.35 -6.67
N LYS A 81 -7.64 -5.16 -6.59
CA LYS A 81 -8.36 -3.97 -7.04
C LYS A 81 -8.96 -3.34 -5.79
N ARG A 82 -8.54 -2.11 -5.46
CA ARG A 82 -8.85 -1.46 -4.17
C ARG A 82 -9.47 -0.09 -4.38
N ILE A 83 -10.11 0.39 -3.32
CA ILE A 83 -10.57 1.78 -3.22
C ILE A 83 -9.93 2.39 -1.98
N SER A 84 -9.50 3.65 -2.08
CA SER A 84 -9.16 4.49 -0.93
C SER A 84 -10.06 5.73 -0.95
N VAL A 85 -10.58 6.11 0.22
CA VAL A 85 -11.47 7.28 0.31
C VAL A 85 -10.90 8.32 1.25
N THR A 86 -11.42 9.54 1.17
CA THR A 86 -11.11 10.63 2.12
C THR A 86 -11.26 10.11 3.55
N PRO A 87 -10.36 10.45 4.49
CA PRO A 87 -10.46 10.05 5.89
C PRO A 87 -11.84 10.28 6.46
N ILE A 88 -12.50 9.21 6.87
CA ILE A 88 -13.92 9.25 7.31
C ILE A 88 -14.11 10.10 8.57
N ALA A 89 -13.09 10.27 9.39
CA ALA A 89 -13.17 11.21 10.51
C ALA A 89 -13.46 12.65 10.07
N LEU A 90 -12.97 13.04 8.88
CA LEU A 90 -13.25 14.38 8.31
C LEU A 90 -14.66 14.42 7.70
N VAL A 91 -15.03 13.40 6.94
CA VAL A 91 -16.31 13.33 6.21
C VAL A 91 -17.49 13.22 7.17
N GLY A 92 -17.37 12.44 8.25
CA GLY A 92 -18.42 12.22 9.25
C GLY A 92 -18.53 13.31 10.31
N ALA A 93 -17.63 14.29 10.35
CA ALA A 93 -17.48 15.23 11.46
C ALA A 93 -18.76 16.02 11.80
N SER A 94 -19.57 16.39 10.82
CA SER A 94 -20.81 17.14 11.01
C SER A 94 -22.01 16.27 11.39
N ALA A 95 -22.07 15.02 10.90
CA ALA A 95 -23.21 14.13 11.08
C ALA A 95 -23.08 13.23 12.32
N CYS A 96 -21.88 12.68 12.57
CA CYS A 96 -21.65 11.66 13.59
C CYS A 96 -21.57 12.29 14.99
N LYS A 97 -22.30 11.73 15.95
CA LYS A 97 -22.35 12.15 17.35
C LYS A 97 -21.88 11.06 18.32
N THR A 98 -21.86 9.82 17.86
CA THR A 98 -21.50 8.63 18.63
C THR A 98 -20.56 7.73 17.81
N PRO A 99 -19.81 6.82 18.46
CA PRO A 99 -19.03 5.79 17.74
C PRO A 99 -19.90 4.94 16.83
N GLN A 100 -21.14 4.67 17.22
CA GLN A 100 -22.11 3.88 16.47
C GLN A 100 -22.47 4.49 15.11
N ASP A 101 -22.49 5.81 15.02
CA ASP A 101 -22.73 6.51 13.76
C ASP A 101 -21.60 6.22 12.75
N TYR A 102 -20.36 6.16 13.24
CA TYR A 102 -19.19 5.77 12.44
C TYR A 102 -19.24 4.31 12.00
N VAL A 103 -19.70 3.39 12.87
CA VAL A 103 -19.89 1.98 12.49
C VAL A 103 -20.87 1.85 11.32
N ARG A 104 -21.95 2.64 11.28
CA ARG A 104 -22.89 2.67 10.15
C ARG A 104 -22.22 3.13 8.86
N ILE A 105 -21.28 4.09 8.93
CA ILE A 105 -20.49 4.49 7.75
C ILE A 105 -19.59 3.34 7.32
N ALA A 106 -18.89 2.65 8.24
CA ALA A 106 -18.08 1.49 7.90
C ALA A 106 -18.88 0.39 7.20
N GLN A 107 -20.08 0.07 7.70
CA GLN A 107 -20.98 -0.89 7.07
C GLN A 107 -21.43 -0.45 5.67
N THR A 108 -21.55 0.85 5.46
CA THR A 108 -21.86 1.41 4.12
C THR A 108 -20.70 1.27 3.16
N LEU A 109 -19.47 1.53 3.62
CA LEU A 109 -18.25 1.31 2.84
C LEU A 109 -18.12 -0.17 2.46
N ASP A 110 -18.36 -1.09 3.40
CA ASP A 110 -18.34 -2.53 3.16
C ASP A 110 -19.39 -2.97 2.13
N LYS A 111 -20.60 -2.45 2.25
CA LYS A 111 -21.68 -2.68 1.27
C LYS A 111 -21.30 -2.17 -0.11
N ALA A 112 -20.71 -0.99 -0.22
CA ALA A 112 -20.25 -0.43 -1.49
C ALA A 112 -19.13 -1.29 -2.09
N ALA A 113 -18.14 -1.71 -1.28
CA ALA A 113 -17.05 -2.58 -1.70
C ALA A 113 -17.56 -3.92 -2.25
N LYS A 114 -18.54 -4.54 -1.58
CA LYS A 114 -19.23 -5.76 -2.05
C LYS A 114 -19.95 -5.54 -3.38
N THR A 115 -20.61 -4.40 -3.53
CA THR A 115 -21.36 -4.07 -4.75
C THR A 115 -20.47 -3.94 -5.98
N VAL A 116 -19.30 -3.28 -5.85
CA VAL A 116 -18.35 -3.09 -6.95
C VAL A 116 -17.33 -4.23 -7.09
N GLY A 117 -17.27 -5.15 -6.10
CA GLY A 117 -16.44 -6.35 -6.15
C GLY A 117 -14.96 -6.14 -5.86
N VAL A 118 -14.58 -5.05 -5.19
CA VAL A 118 -13.17 -4.79 -4.83
C VAL A 118 -12.71 -5.66 -3.66
N ASN A 119 -11.38 -5.84 -3.55
CA ASN A 119 -10.77 -6.65 -2.50
C ASN A 119 -10.76 -5.94 -1.14
N PHE A 120 -10.52 -4.62 -1.14
CA PHE A 120 -10.44 -3.79 0.06
C PHE A 120 -10.94 -2.37 -0.22
N ILE A 121 -11.43 -1.70 0.84
CA ILE A 121 -11.72 -0.28 0.87
C ILE A 121 -11.05 0.34 2.11
N GLY A 122 -10.09 1.24 1.87
CA GLY A 122 -9.38 2.02 2.89
C GLY A 122 -9.99 3.41 3.05
N GLY A 123 -9.52 4.13 4.06
CA GLY A 123 -9.98 5.49 4.37
C GLY A 123 -10.93 5.55 5.57
N TYR A 124 -11.23 4.42 6.23
CA TYR A 124 -11.83 4.46 7.56
C TYR A 124 -10.77 4.91 8.58
N SER A 125 -10.41 6.19 8.49
CA SER A 125 -9.15 6.72 9.02
C SER A 125 -9.33 8.01 9.79
N ALA A 126 -8.41 8.26 10.75
CA ALA A 126 -8.24 9.49 11.48
C ALA A 126 -6.79 10.01 11.37
N LEU A 127 -6.61 11.31 11.17
CA LEU A 127 -5.31 11.98 11.03
C LEU A 127 -5.04 12.84 12.26
N VAL A 128 -4.37 12.27 13.26
CA VAL A 128 -4.26 12.86 14.61
C VAL A 128 -2.84 13.33 14.96
N SER A 129 -1.95 13.44 13.99
CA SER A 129 -0.57 13.88 14.22
C SER A 129 -0.45 15.32 14.78
N LYS A 130 -1.46 16.17 14.54
CA LYS A 130 -1.52 17.56 15.05
C LYS A 130 -2.46 17.73 16.25
N GLY A 131 -3.02 16.66 16.77
CA GLY A 131 -4.04 16.63 17.80
C GLY A 131 -5.30 15.91 17.34
N MET A 132 -6.15 15.50 18.27
CA MET A 132 -7.40 14.82 18.02
C MET A 132 -8.58 15.76 18.15
N THR A 133 -9.48 15.74 17.17
CA THR A 133 -10.80 16.35 17.26
C THR A 133 -11.78 15.37 17.91
N LYS A 134 -12.96 15.84 18.29
CA LYS A 134 -14.02 14.95 18.79
C LYS A 134 -14.44 13.90 17.77
N SER A 135 -14.40 14.26 16.51
CA SER A 135 -14.69 13.36 15.39
C SER A 135 -13.66 12.22 15.30
N ASP A 136 -12.37 12.55 15.41
CA ASP A 136 -11.30 11.55 15.41
C ASP A 136 -11.45 10.57 16.58
N GLU A 137 -11.72 11.07 17.79
CA GLU A 137 -11.95 10.23 18.96
C GLU A 137 -13.11 9.25 18.76
N LEU A 138 -14.24 9.71 18.24
CA LEU A 138 -15.41 8.88 17.99
C LEU A 138 -15.15 7.81 16.95
N LEU A 139 -14.45 8.16 15.85
CA LEU A 139 -14.05 7.19 14.85
C LEU A 139 -13.10 6.15 15.44
N ILE A 140 -12.04 6.57 16.15
CA ILE A 140 -11.07 5.65 16.75
C ILE A 140 -11.77 4.69 17.72
N GLN A 141 -12.68 5.17 18.56
CA GLN A 141 -13.46 4.34 19.47
C GLN A 141 -14.37 3.34 18.75
N SER A 142 -14.77 3.62 17.52
CA SER A 142 -15.62 2.74 16.71
C SER A 142 -14.87 1.62 15.99
N ILE A 143 -13.52 1.71 15.87
CA ILE A 143 -12.70 0.78 15.08
C ILE A 143 -12.93 -0.69 15.45
N PRO A 144 -12.94 -1.11 16.74
CA PRO A 144 -13.12 -2.51 17.08
C PRO A 144 -14.41 -3.11 16.52
N GLU A 145 -15.54 -2.40 16.68
CA GLU A 145 -16.83 -2.86 16.19
C GLU A 145 -16.94 -2.74 14.66
N ALA A 146 -16.43 -1.66 14.09
CA ALA A 146 -16.42 -1.47 12.64
C ALA A 146 -15.68 -2.62 11.94
N LEU A 147 -14.48 -2.99 12.42
CA LEU A 147 -13.69 -4.07 11.82
C LEU A 147 -14.23 -5.48 12.12
N ALA A 148 -14.96 -5.66 13.23
CA ALA A 148 -15.61 -6.91 13.55
C ALA A 148 -16.87 -7.17 12.69
N THR A 149 -17.57 -6.09 12.29
CA THR A 149 -18.86 -6.16 11.56
C THR A 149 -18.72 -5.97 10.05
N THR A 150 -17.52 -5.75 9.53
CA THR A 150 -17.22 -5.56 8.11
C THR A 150 -16.18 -6.55 7.61
N ASP A 151 -16.24 -6.89 6.31
CA ASP A 151 -15.30 -7.84 5.69
C ASP A 151 -14.18 -7.12 4.93
N PHE A 152 -14.48 -6.06 4.18
CA PHE A 152 -13.58 -5.41 3.24
C PHE A 152 -13.02 -4.05 3.71
N VAL A 153 -13.56 -3.50 4.80
CA VAL A 153 -13.12 -2.22 5.33
C VAL A 153 -11.78 -2.36 6.05
N CYS A 154 -10.84 -1.49 5.67
CA CYS A 154 -9.57 -1.33 6.35
C CYS A 154 -9.47 0.05 6.98
N SER A 155 -8.88 0.10 8.16
CA SER A 155 -8.76 1.30 8.98
C SER A 155 -7.31 1.72 9.15
N SER A 156 -7.08 3.01 9.36
CA SER A 156 -5.78 3.51 9.77
C SER A 156 -5.88 4.75 10.65
N VAL A 157 -4.87 4.93 11.50
CA VAL A 157 -4.71 6.14 12.30
C VAL A 157 -3.29 6.68 12.12
N ASN A 158 -3.15 7.89 11.60
CA ASN A 158 -1.86 8.56 11.45
C ASN A 158 -1.53 9.38 12.70
N LEU A 159 -0.62 8.87 13.53
CA LEU A 159 -0.29 9.41 14.85
C LEU A 159 0.75 10.52 14.81
N GLY A 160 1.56 10.60 13.78
CA GLY A 160 2.71 11.47 13.78
C GLY A 160 3.35 11.68 12.42
N SER A 161 4.27 12.61 12.40
CA SER A 161 5.15 12.84 11.26
C SER A 161 6.46 13.48 11.71
N THR A 162 7.47 13.45 10.85
CA THR A 162 8.73 14.18 11.07
C THR A 162 8.53 15.69 11.26
N LYS A 163 7.43 16.24 10.76
CA LYS A 163 7.10 17.67 10.90
C LYS A 163 6.37 18.01 12.21
N THR A 164 5.54 17.09 12.70
CA THR A 164 4.65 17.35 13.85
C THR A 164 5.08 16.65 15.13
N GLY A 165 5.99 15.68 15.03
CA GLY A 165 6.28 14.76 16.14
C GLY A 165 5.21 13.68 16.25
N ILE A 166 5.18 12.98 17.38
CA ILE A 166 4.29 11.87 17.69
C ILE A 166 3.25 12.31 18.73
N ASN A 167 1.97 12.04 18.44
CA ASN A 167 0.88 12.25 19.38
C ASN A 167 0.81 11.09 20.39
N MET A 168 1.41 11.27 21.57
CA MET A 168 1.52 10.22 22.58
C MET A 168 0.16 9.83 23.20
N ASP A 169 -0.82 10.75 23.25
CA ASP A 169 -2.17 10.42 23.71
C ASP A 169 -2.85 9.46 22.73
N ALA A 170 -2.67 9.70 21.44
CA ALA A 170 -3.15 8.80 20.39
C ALA A 170 -2.41 7.45 20.41
N VAL A 171 -1.10 7.41 20.69
CA VAL A 171 -0.34 6.15 20.86
C VAL A 171 -0.96 5.30 21.96
N LYS A 172 -1.21 5.92 23.14
CA LYS A 172 -1.85 5.21 24.26
C LYS A 172 -3.24 4.68 23.87
N MET A 173 -4.06 5.54 23.28
CA MET A 173 -5.41 5.17 22.85
C MET A 173 -5.38 4.02 21.83
N MET A 174 -4.48 4.07 20.85
CA MET A 174 -4.35 3.01 19.84
C MET A 174 -3.88 1.69 20.43
N GLY A 175 -3.03 1.68 21.44
CA GLY A 175 -2.67 0.46 22.17
C GLY A 175 -3.91 -0.24 22.75
N GLU A 176 -4.81 0.51 23.37
CA GLU A 176 -6.07 0.00 23.90
C GLU A 176 -7.03 -0.48 22.78
N ILE A 177 -7.14 0.29 21.70
CA ILE A 177 -7.99 -0.06 20.54
C ILE A 177 -7.52 -1.33 19.83
N ILE A 178 -6.20 -1.54 19.69
CA ILE A 178 -5.64 -2.76 19.11
C ILE A 178 -6.06 -4.00 19.95
N LEU A 179 -5.93 -3.91 21.27
CA LEU A 179 -6.35 -5.01 22.16
C LEU A 179 -7.86 -5.27 22.05
N GLN A 180 -8.68 -4.22 22.04
CA GLN A 180 -10.13 -4.34 21.86
C GLN A 180 -10.49 -4.94 20.50
N THR A 181 -9.77 -4.55 19.43
CA THR A 181 -9.98 -5.09 18.07
C THR A 181 -9.62 -6.56 18.00
N ALA A 182 -8.50 -6.98 18.65
CA ALA A 182 -8.12 -8.37 18.73
C ALA A 182 -9.19 -9.20 19.46
N GLU A 183 -9.68 -8.73 20.60
CA GLU A 183 -10.75 -9.40 21.35
C GLU A 183 -12.08 -9.45 20.59
N ALA A 184 -12.47 -8.34 19.93
CA ALA A 184 -13.72 -8.28 19.16
C ALA A 184 -13.73 -9.21 17.95
N THR A 185 -12.55 -9.62 17.45
CA THR A 185 -12.41 -10.47 16.26
C THR A 185 -11.73 -11.82 16.56
N LYS A 186 -11.60 -12.20 17.82
CA LYS A 186 -10.87 -13.41 18.27
C LYS A 186 -11.41 -14.71 17.65
N GLU A 187 -12.70 -14.81 17.42
CA GLU A 187 -13.32 -15.99 16.79
C GLU A 187 -12.96 -16.12 15.28
N LYS A 188 -12.30 -15.12 14.72
CA LYS A 188 -11.77 -15.07 13.35
C LYS A 188 -10.27 -14.81 13.36
N ASP A 189 -9.54 -15.44 14.27
CA ASP A 189 -8.08 -15.32 14.42
C ASP A 189 -7.57 -13.87 14.56
N SER A 190 -8.39 -13.01 15.19
CA SER A 190 -8.10 -11.57 15.39
C SER A 190 -7.84 -10.80 14.09
N ILE A 191 -8.47 -11.20 12.98
CA ILE A 191 -8.28 -10.61 11.64
C ILE A 191 -8.52 -9.09 11.60
N GLY A 192 -9.28 -8.53 12.53
CA GLY A 192 -9.46 -7.09 12.66
C GLY A 192 -8.14 -6.34 12.79
N CYS A 193 -7.15 -6.92 13.49
CA CYS A 193 -5.83 -6.32 13.63
C CYS A 193 -5.05 -6.28 12.30
N ALA A 194 -5.24 -7.26 11.41
CA ALA A 194 -4.65 -7.24 10.08
C ALA A 194 -5.28 -6.20 9.14
N LYS A 195 -6.47 -5.68 9.50
CA LYS A 195 -7.16 -4.60 8.77
C LYS A 195 -6.94 -3.22 9.37
N LEU A 196 -6.10 -3.08 10.40
CA LEU A 196 -5.81 -1.84 11.10
C LEU A 196 -4.33 -1.48 10.99
N VAL A 197 -4.05 -0.28 10.51
CA VAL A 197 -2.69 0.26 10.42
C VAL A 197 -2.54 1.51 11.27
N VAL A 198 -1.48 1.55 12.07
CA VAL A 198 -1.08 2.74 12.82
C VAL A 198 0.12 3.36 12.11
N PHE A 199 -0.05 4.58 11.59
CA PHE A 199 0.96 5.26 10.78
C PHE A 199 1.72 6.34 11.52
N CYS A 200 2.99 6.50 11.13
CA CYS A 200 3.73 7.76 11.16
C CYS A 200 4.21 8.07 9.74
N ASN A 201 4.19 9.34 9.33
CA ASN A 201 4.55 9.77 7.96
C ASN A 201 3.73 9.08 6.86
N ALA A 202 2.43 8.85 7.07
CA ALA A 202 1.57 8.30 6.04
C ALA A 202 1.49 9.26 4.85
N PRO A 203 1.83 8.82 3.62
CA PRO A 203 1.62 9.63 2.42
C PRO A 203 0.14 9.64 2.03
N ASP A 204 -0.31 10.76 1.48
CA ASP A 204 -1.71 10.99 1.11
C ASP A 204 -2.14 10.22 -0.15
N ASP A 205 -1.17 9.80 -0.96
CA ASP A 205 -1.32 9.13 -2.25
C ASP A 205 -1.02 7.61 -2.20
N ASN A 206 -0.89 7.01 -1.01
CA ASN A 206 -0.46 5.64 -0.83
C ASN A 206 -1.48 4.62 -1.39
N PRO A 207 -1.17 3.85 -2.47
CA PRO A 207 -2.04 2.81 -2.98
C PRO A 207 -1.81 1.44 -2.32
N PHE A 208 -0.70 1.28 -1.60
CA PHE A 208 -0.12 -0.02 -1.31
C PHE A 208 -0.67 -0.66 -0.04
N MET A 209 -0.78 0.12 1.03
CA MET A 209 -1.28 -0.38 2.31
C MET A 209 -2.80 -0.54 2.30
N ALA A 210 -3.31 -1.63 2.88
CA ALA A 210 -4.74 -1.88 2.94
C ALA A 210 -5.51 -0.78 3.71
N GLY A 211 -4.91 -0.20 4.74
CA GLY A 211 -5.46 0.92 5.52
C GLY A 211 -5.15 2.30 4.95
N ALA A 212 -4.63 2.41 3.73
CA ALA A 212 -4.37 3.70 3.09
C ALA A 212 -5.65 4.53 2.92
N PHE A 213 -5.48 5.84 2.83
CA PHE A 213 -6.58 6.78 2.64
C PHE A 213 -6.28 7.69 1.43
N HIS A 214 -7.32 8.33 0.93
CA HIS A 214 -7.20 9.34 -0.12
C HIS A 214 -7.08 10.72 0.51
N GLY A 215 -5.94 11.38 0.33
CA GLY A 215 -5.64 12.69 0.91
C GLY A 215 -6.58 13.79 0.42
N VAL A 216 -6.81 14.80 1.26
CA VAL A 216 -7.71 15.92 0.91
C VAL A 216 -7.11 16.86 -0.14
N THR A 217 -5.81 16.75 -0.41
CA THR A 217 -5.10 17.55 -1.42
C THR A 217 -5.00 16.86 -2.77
N GLU A 218 -5.40 15.59 -2.83
CA GLU A 218 -5.41 14.78 -4.04
C GLU A 218 -6.58 15.16 -4.96
N ALA A 219 -6.53 14.68 -6.22
CA ALA A 219 -7.60 14.88 -7.19
C ALA A 219 -8.93 14.24 -6.70
N ASP A 220 -10.06 14.69 -7.27
CA ASP A 220 -11.38 14.19 -6.88
C ASP A 220 -11.56 12.68 -7.11
N GLU A 221 -10.92 12.18 -8.19
CA GLU A 221 -10.77 10.76 -8.53
C GLU A 221 -9.39 10.54 -9.13
N ILE A 222 -8.70 9.46 -8.73
CA ILE A 222 -7.35 9.19 -9.21
C ILE A 222 -7.03 7.69 -9.20
N ILE A 223 -6.27 7.23 -10.20
CA ILE A 223 -5.74 5.86 -10.24
C ILE A 223 -4.30 5.86 -9.76
N ASN A 224 -4.02 5.14 -8.68
CA ASN A 224 -2.68 4.87 -8.18
C ASN A 224 -2.38 3.37 -8.30
N VAL A 225 -1.13 3.04 -8.62
CA VAL A 225 -0.71 1.65 -8.81
C VAL A 225 0.45 1.31 -7.88
N GLY A 226 0.33 0.21 -7.18
CA GLY A 226 1.42 -0.35 -6.38
C GLY A 226 2.04 -1.55 -7.09
N VAL A 227 3.36 -1.54 -7.25
CA VAL A 227 4.13 -2.65 -7.81
C VAL A 227 5.11 -3.19 -6.78
N SER A 228 5.33 -4.50 -6.80
CA SER A 228 6.25 -5.18 -5.92
C SER A 228 7.09 -6.18 -6.70
N GLY A 229 8.24 -6.53 -6.18
CA GLY A 229 9.12 -7.50 -6.82
C GLY A 229 10.39 -7.78 -6.01
N PRO A 230 10.28 -8.19 -4.72
CA PRO A 230 11.46 -8.63 -3.96
C PRO A 230 12.16 -9.80 -4.64
N GLY A 231 11.42 -10.77 -5.18
CA GLY A 231 11.96 -11.91 -5.90
C GLY A 231 12.76 -11.50 -7.14
N VAL A 232 12.26 -10.55 -7.93
CA VAL A 232 12.97 -9.99 -9.08
C VAL A 232 14.27 -9.32 -8.65
N MET A 233 14.21 -8.52 -7.58
CA MET A 233 15.38 -7.84 -7.03
C MET A 233 16.43 -8.82 -6.52
N ARG A 234 16.01 -9.84 -5.76
CA ARG A 234 16.87 -10.91 -5.28
C ARG A 234 17.57 -11.63 -6.44
N LYS A 235 16.82 -12.03 -7.45
CA LYS A 235 17.38 -12.76 -8.61
C LYS A 235 18.38 -11.93 -9.40
N ALA A 236 18.10 -10.64 -9.57
CA ALA A 236 19.05 -9.73 -10.22
C ALA A 236 20.37 -9.60 -9.42
N LEU A 237 20.29 -9.52 -8.09
CA LEU A 237 21.47 -9.42 -7.21
C LEU A 237 22.25 -10.74 -7.12
N GLU A 238 21.57 -11.89 -7.14
CA GLU A 238 22.22 -13.20 -7.22
C GLU A 238 23.20 -13.28 -8.40
N SER A 239 22.82 -12.70 -9.56
CA SER A 239 23.66 -12.68 -10.76
C SER A 239 24.95 -11.85 -10.63
N VAL A 240 25.01 -10.96 -9.64
CA VAL A 240 26.16 -10.07 -9.37
C VAL A 240 26.73 -10.26 -7.96
N HIS A 241 26.44 -11.39 -7.31
CA HIS A 241 26.91 -11.71 -5.98
C HIS A 241 28.45 -11.65 -5.90
N GLY A 242 29.00 -10.99 -4.89
CA GLY A 242 30.43 -10.85 -4.70
C GLY A 242 31.14 -9.83 -5.63
N THR A 243 30.39 -9.08 -6.44
CA THR A 243 30.97 -8.00 -7.26
C THR A 243 31.20 -6.72 -6.45
N ASP A 244 31.74 -5.70 -7.11
CA ASP A 244 32.00 -4.40 -6.48
C ASP A 244 30.68 -3.66 -6.17
N PHE A 245 30.77 -2.73 -5.22
CA PHE A 245 29.67 -1.93 -4.73
C PHE A 245 28.97 -1.10 -5.84
N GLY A 246 29.70 -0.60 -6.83
CA GLY A 246 29.13 0.17 -7.93
C GLY A 246 28.25 -0.70 -8.84
N THR A 247 28.70 -1.92 -9.11
CA THR A 247 27.92 -2.91 -9.88
C THR A 247 26.64 -3.29 -9.14
N LEU A 248 26.72 -3.56 -7.84
CA LEU A 248 25.55 -3.84 -7.00
C LEU A 248 24.53 -2.69 -7.05
N CYS A 249 24.94 -1.46 -6.77
CA CYS A 249 24.08 -0.28 -6.82
C CYS A 249 23.40 -0.09 -8.19
N ASN A 250 24.15 -0.26 -9.27
CA ASN A 250 23.62 -0.13 -10.63
C ASN A 250 22.60 -1.23 -10.95
N THR A 251 22.81 -2.45 -10.46
CA THR A 251 21.87 -3.56 -10.64
C THR A 251 20.55 -3.26 -9.94
N VAL A 252 20.56 -2.87 -8.66
CA VAL A 252 19.34 -2.48 -7.93
C VAL A 252 18.59 -1.38 -8.67
N LYS A 253 19.30 -0.32 -9.08
CA LYS A 253 18.69 0.81 -9.79
C LYS A 253 18.04 0.40 -11.12
N LYS A 254 18.73 -0.42 -11.94
CA LYS A 254 18.20 -0.90 -13.22
C LYS A 254 16.98 -1.81 -13.04
N THR A 255 17.01 -2.68 -12.05
CA THR A 255 15.89 -3.57 -11.74
C THR A 255 14.67 -2.78 -11.28
N ALA A 256 14.86 -1.83 -10.37
CA ALA A 256 13.80 -0.92 -9.93
C ALA A 256 13.20 -0.12 -11.09
N PHE A 257 14.03 0.36 -12.02
CA PHE A 257 13.57 1.02 -13.25
C PHE A 257 12.63 0.11 -14.05
N LYS A 258 12.99 -1.16 -14.29
CA LYS A 258 12.19 -2.11 -15.07
C LYS A 258 10.85 -2.39 -14.39
N ILE A 259 10.86 -2.69 -13.10
CA ILE A 259 9.63 -2.94 -12.32
C ILE A 259 8.68 -1.72 -12.39
N THR A 260 9.21 -0.52 -12.22
CA THR A 260 8.40 0.72 -12.30
C THR A 260 7.78 0.90 -13.69
N ARG A 261 8.49 0.54 -14.76
CA ARG A 261 7.94 0.63 -16.14
C ARG A 261 6.75 -0.30 -16.36
N VAL A 262 6.77 -1.50 -15.77
CA VAL A 262 5.62 -2.42 -15.80
C VAL A 262 4.41 -1.79 -15.09
N GLY A 263 4.63 -1.23 -13.91
CA GLY A 263 3.57 -0.50 -13.18
C GLY A 263 3.00 0.67 -13.97
N GLN A 264 3.85 1.42 -14.66
CA GLN A 264 3.42 2.55 -15.49
C GLN A 264 2.54 2.11 -16.67
N LEU A 265 2.85 0.98 -17.31
CA LEU A 265 2.02 0.42 -18.37
C LEU A 265 0.61 0.15 -17.84
N VAL A 266 0.50 -0.59 -16.75
CA VAL A 266 -0.80 -0.94 -16.14
C VAL A 266 -1.55 0.31 -15.68
N ALA A 267 -0.86 1.28 -15.08
CA ALA A 267 -1.48 2.51 -14.60
C ALA A 267 -2.08 3.36 -15.74
N ARG A 268 -1.37 3.50 -16.86
CA ARG A 268 -1.86 4.22 -18.03
C ARG A 268 -3.06 3.53 -18.65
N GLU A 269 -3.00 2.23 -18.85
CA GLU A 269 -4.13 1.46 -19.38
C GLU A 269 -5.37 1.57 -18.50
N ALA A 270 -5.20 1.46 -17.18
CA ALA A 270 -6.31 1.63 -16.23
C ALA A 270 -6.90 3.04 -16.31
N SER A 271 -6.05 4.06 -16.35
CA SER A 271 -6.48 5.46 -16.48
C SER A 271 -7.25 5.73 -17.78
N GLU A 272 -6.74 5.27 -18.92
CA GLU A 272 -7.37 5.46 -20.22
C GLU A 272 -8.72 4.75 -20.31
N ARG A 273 -8.81 3.49 -19.87
CA ARG A 273 -10.04 2.69 -19.94
C ARG A 273 -11.13 3.18 -18.98
N LEU A 274 -10.74 3.68 -17.80
CA LEU A 274 -11.68 4.20 -16.81
C LEU A 274 -12.02 5.68 -17.03
N GLY A 275 -11.21 6.40 -17.82
CA GLY A 275 -11.36 7.86 -18.00
C GLY A 275 -11.03 8.65 -16.73
N ILE A 276 -10.22 8.08 -15.83
CA ILE A 276 -9.82 8.67 -14.55
C ILE A 276 -8.33 9.01 -14.60
N PRO A 277 -7.90 10.20 -14.14
CA PRO A 277 -6.49 10.59 -14.18
C PRO A 277 -5.57 9.58 -13.50
N PHE A 278 -4.39 9.38 -14.09
CA PHE A 278 -3.30 8.64 -13.47
C PHE A 278 -2.56 9.51 -12.45
N GLY A 279 -2.43 9.02 -11.22
CA GLY A 279 -1.72 9.67 -10.12
C GLY A 279 -0.29 9.20 -10.01
N ILE A 280 -0.03 8.17 -9.20
CA ILE A 280 1.34 7.72 -8.93
C ILE A 280 1.51 6.20 -9.08
N ILE A 281 2.78 5.83 -9.19
CA ILE A 281 3.27 4.46 -9.00
C ILE A 281 4.03 4.41 -7.70
N ASP A 282 3.62 3.51 -6.83
CA ASP A 282 4.37 3.14 -5.64
C ASP A 282 5.18 1.87 -5.94
N LEU A 283 6.50 2.02 -6.04
CA LEU A 283 7.42 0.89 -6.11
C LEU A 283 7.86 0.54 -4.70
N SER A 284 7.13 -0.34 -4.05
CA SER A 284 7.48 -0.86 -2.75
C SER A 284 7.85 -2.32 -2.84
N LEU A 285 9.07 -2.66 -2.37
CA LEU A 285 9.48 -4.04 -2.22
C LEU A 285 8.81 -4.63 -0.98
N ALA A 286 7.60 -5.15 -1.16
CA ALA A 286 6.79 -5.72 -0.10
C ALA A 286 6.81 -7.26 -0.23
N PRO A 287 7.49 -7.96 0.69
CA PRO A 287 7.61 -9.40 0.65
C PRO A 287 6.28 -10.09 0.93
N THR A 288 6.24 -11.38 0.59
CA THR A 288 5.19 -12.31 0.99
C THR A 288 5.82 -13.52 1.67
N PRO A 289 5.05 -14.39 2.34
CA PRO A 289 5.58 -15.64 2.90
C PRO A 289 6.06 -16.65 1.83
N ALA A 290 5.91 -16.35 0.55
CA ALA A 290 6.37 -17.22 -0.53
C ALA A 290 7.90 -17.32 -0.55
N ILE A 291 8.40 -18.53 -0.82
CA ILE A 291 9.85 -18.78 -0.92
C ILE A 291 10.43 -17.93 -2.07
N GLY A 292 11.47 -17.16 -1.75
CA GLY A 292 12.17 -16.31 -2.71
C GLY A 292 11.62 -14.91 -2.84
N ASP A 293 10.55 -14.55 -2.12
CA ASP A 293 9.95 -13.22 -2.09
C ASP A 293 10.23 -12.53 -0.72
N SER A 294 11.51 -12.37 -0.39
CA SER A 294 12.00 -11.92 0.91
C SER A 294 12.98 -10.76 0.79
N ILE A 295 12.82 -9.73 1.62
CA ILE A 295 13.80 -8.64 1.78
C ILE A 295 15.05 -9.13 2.52
N ALA A 296 14.88 -10.05 3.46
CA ALA A 296 16.03 -10.63 4.15
C ALA A 296 16.96 -11.37 3.19
N ASP A 297 16.40 -12.06 2.18
CA ASP A 297 17.19 -12.73 1.14
C ASP A 297 17.93 -11.70 0.27
N ILE A 298 17.32 -10.55 -0.02
CA ILE A 298 18.00 -9.45 -0.73
C ILE A 298 19.24 -9.01 0.05
N PHE A 299 19.15 -8.87 1.37
CA PHE A 299 20.31 -8.50 2.19
C PHE A 299 21.43 -9.55 2.14
N VAL A 300 21.10 -10.83 2.06
CA VAL A 300 22.08 -11.91 1.89
C VAL A 300 22.78 -11.78 0.53
N GLU A 301 22.05 -11.54 -0.55
CA GLU A 301 22.64 -11.31 -1.88
C GLU A 301 23.49 -10.02 -1.93
N MET A 302 23.20 -9.04 -1.09
CA MET A 302 24.03 -7.85 -0.91
C MET A 302 25.32 -8.10 -0.11
N GLY A 303 25.54 -9.34 0.37
CA GLY A 303 26.77 -9.77 1.05
C GLY A 303 26.68 -9.83 2.58
N LEU A 304 25.48 -9.76 3.15
CA LEU A 304 25.28 -9.99 4.59
C LEU A 304 25.15 -11.49 4.90
N GLU A 305 25.62 -11.90 6.06
CA GLU A 305 25.46 -13.28 6.55
C GLU A 305 23.98 -13.64 6.73
N LYS A 306 23.19 -12.69 7.26
CA LYS A 306 21.74 -12.76 7.43
C LYS A 306 21.17 -11.40 7.77
N ALA A 307 19.87 -11.22 7.65
CA ALA A 307 19.19 -10.04 8.16
C ALA A 307 19.41 -9.91 9.67
N GLY A 308 19.67 -8.68 10.14
CA GLY A 308 20.04 -8.40 11.54
C GLY A 308 21.55 -8.41 11.82
N ALA A 309 22.39 -9.00 10.94
CA ALA A 309 23.84 -8.91 11.06
C ALA A 309 24.33 -7.46 11.00
N PRO A 310 25.56 -7.16 11.51
CA PRO A 310 26.16 -5.85 11.31
C PRO A 310 26.17 -5.46 9.84
N GLY A 311 25.71 -4.24 9.53
CA GLY A 311 25.57 -3.75 8.15
C GLY A 311 24.12 -3.78 7.62
N THR A 312 23.17 -4.45 8.25
CA THR A 312 21.79 -4.54 7.77
C THR A 312 21.14 -3.16 7.58
N THR A 313 21.30 -2.24 8.52
CA THR A 313 20.75 -0.87 8.42
C THR A 313 21.38 -0.12 7.23
N ALA A 314 22.68 -0.27 6.99
CA ALA A 314 23.35 0.34 5.84
C ALA A 314 22.88 -0.29 4.52
N ALA A 315 22.71 -1.60 4.47
CA ALA A 315 22.19 -2.31 3.30
C ALA A 315 20.73 -1.87 2.97
N LEU A 316 19.89 -1.72 3.99
CA LEU A 316 18.52 -1.20 3.81
C LEU A 316 18.54 0.23 3.27
N ALA A 317 19.35 1.11 3.84
CA ALA A 317 19.49 2.49 3.38
C ALA A 317 19.96 2.56 1.92
N LEU A 318 20.94 1.72 1.55
CA LEU A 318 21.40 1.60 0.17
C LEU A 318 20.31 1.10 -0.77
N LEU A 319 19.63 0.01 -0.38
CA LEU A 319 18.54 -0.57 -1.17
C LEU A 319 17.46 0.47 -1.45
N ASN A 320 16.98 1.16 -0.41
CA ASN A 320 15.97 2.22 -0.54
C ASN A 320 16.43 3.38 -1.43
N ASP A 321 17.68 3.84 -1.30
CA ASP A 321 18.24 4.91 -2.13
C ASP A 321 18.27 4.52 -3.62
N GLN A 322 18.73 3.31 -3.93
CA GLN A 322 18.81 2.85 -5.32
C GLN A 322 17.45 2.53 -5.93
N VAL A 323 16.52 1.97 -5.13
CA VAL A 323 15.12 1.74 -5.55
C VAL A 323 14.45 3.07 -5.93
N LYS A 324 14.56 4.08 -5.07
CA LYS A 324 14.01 5.43 -5.36
C LYS A 324 14.63 6.06 -6.60
N LYS A 325 15.95 5.95 -6.76
CA LYS A 325 16.65 6.46 -7.96
C LYS A 325 16.18 5.76 -9.24
N GLY A 326 16.02 4.43 -9.20
CA GLY A 326 15.49 3.66 -10.33
C GLY A 326 14.07 4.04 -10.69
N GLY A 327 13.20 4.18 -9.69
CA GLY A 327 11.82 4.61 -9.87
C GLY A 327 11.70 5.98 -10.52
N VAL A 328 12.37 7.00 -9.97
CA VAL A 328 12.35 8.37 -10.51
C VAL A 328 12.92 8.45 -11.94
N MET A 329 13.88 7.60 -12.29
CA MET A 329 14.38 7.51 -13.67
C MET A 329 13.37 6.88 -14.64
N ALA A 330 12.50 5.99 -14.15
CA ALA A 330 11.51 5.28 -14.96
C ALA A 330 10.24 6.11 -15.21
N SER A 331 9.83 6.91 -14.23
CA SER A 331 8.58 7.67 -14.26
C SER A 331 8.68 8.97 -13.45
N SER A 332 8.04 10.04 -13.93
CA SER A 332 7.80 11.25 -13.14
C SER A 332 6.62 11.14 -12.17
N TYR A 333 5.91 10.02 -12.19
CA TYR A 333 4.72 9.74 -11.38
C TYR A 333 5.03 8.78 -10.23
N VAL A 334 6.22 8.85 -9.63
CA VAL A 334 6.58 8.04 -8.47
C VAL A 334 6.12 8.73 -7.19
N GLY A 335 5.43 8.00 -6.33
CA GLY A 335 4.89 8.50 -5.06
C GLY A 335 4.67 7.37 -4.06
N GLY A 336 3.79 7.59 -3.10
CA GLY A 336 3.49 6.62 -2.05
C GLY A 336 4.67 6.39 -1.11
N LEU A 337 4.89 5.16 -0.70
CA LEU A 337 5.99 4.75 0.20
C LEU A 337 7.31 4.57 -0.54
N SER A 338 7.29 3.89 -1.68
CA SER A 338 8.44 3.64 -2.58
C SER A 338 9.71 3.22 -1.84
N GLY A 339 9.69 2.05 -1.21
CA GLY A 339 10.81 1.53 -0.43
C GLY A 339 10.68 0.05 -0.08
N ALA A 340 11.64 -0.48 0.68
CA ALA A 340 11.59 -1.84 1.17
C ALA A 340 10.73 -1.93 2.44
N PHE A 341 9.83 -2.90 2.50
CA PHE A 341 9.10 -3.25 3.71
C PHE A 341 9.88 -4.33 4.47
N ILE A 342 9.94 -4.21 5.78
CA ILE A 342 10.63 -5.15 6.67
C ILE A 342 9.65 -5.78 7.69
N PRO A 343 8.58 -6.46 7.25
CA PRO A 343 7.61 -7.05 8.14
C PRO A 343 8.21 -8.31 8.79
N VAL A 344 8.05 -8.43 10.10
CA VAL A 344 8.52 -9.60 10.86
C VAL A 344 7.50 -10.74 10.93
N SER A 345 6.40 -10.65 10.18
CA SER A 345 5.32 -11.64 10.15
C SER A 345 4.95 -12.10 8.73
N GLU A 346 5.44 -11.42 7.70
CA GLU A 346 5.06 -11.64 6.31
C GLU A 346 6.25 -11.92 5.38
N ASP A 347 7.46 -11.91 5.93
CA ASP A 347 8.72 -12.20 5.24
C ASP A 347 9.38 -13.39 5.94
N GLN A 348 9.51 -14.53 5.24
CA GLN A 348 10.05 -15.75 5.86
C GLN A 348 11.48 -15.54 6.38
N GLY A 349 12.33 -14.87 5.63
CA GLY A 349 13.70 -14.60 6.07
C GLY A 349 13.78 -13.65 7.28
N MET A 350 12.84 -12.70 7.40
CA MET A 350 12.73 -11.85 8.59
C MET A 350 12.20 -12.64 9.79
N ILE A 351 11.22 -13.53 9.60
CA ILE A 351 10.73 -14.45 10.64
C ILE A 351 11.88 -15.30 11.19
N ASP A 352 12.66 -15.91 10.29
CA ASP A 352 13.80 -16.73 10.65
C ASP A 352 14.88 -15.94 11.40
N ALA A 353 15.13 -14.70 10.99
CA ALA A 353 16.08 -13.81 11.65
C ALA A 353 15.63 -13.39 13.06
N VAL A 354 14.33 -13.17 13.28
CA VAL A 354 13.77 -12.92 14.61
C VAL A 354 13.87 -14.17 15.48
N GLN A 355 13.50 -15.34 14.97
CA GLN A 355 13.62 -16.60 15.70
C GLN A 355 15.07 -16.94 16.08
N ALA A 356 16.03 -16.57 15.25
CA ALA A 356 17.45 -16.71 15.53
C ALA A 356 18.01 -15.61 16.45
N ASN A 357 17.18 -14.70 16.98
CA ASN A 357 17.58 -13.52 17.76
C ASN A 357 18.58 -12.60 17.04
N ALA A 358 18.59 -12.60 15.71
CA ALA A 358 19.41 -11.71 14.92
C ALA A 358 18.76 -10.31 14.73
N ILE A 359 17.44 -10.26 14.78
CA ILE A 359 16.66 -9.02 14.76
C ILE A 359 15.95 -8.84 16.10
N THR A 360 16.16 -7.69 16.73
CA THR A 360 15.49 -7.25 17.96
C THR A 360 14.66 -5.99 17.69
N LEU A 361 13.84 -5.57 18.66
CA LEU A 361 13.06 -4.32 18.53
C LEU A 361 13.97 -3.11 18.33
N GLU A 362 15.10 -3.01 19.04
CA GLU A 362 16.07 -1.92 18.90
C GLU A 362 16.69 -1.91 17.50
N LYS A 363 16.86 -3.09 16.90
CA LYS A 363 17.36 -3.19 15.53
C LYS A 363 16.31 -2.69 14.52
N LEU A 364 15.05 -3.04 14.73
CA LEU A 364 13.94 -2.57 13.90
C LEU A 364 13.78 -1.05 14.01
N GLU A 365 13.85 -0.48 15.22
CA GLU A 365 13.83 0.97 15.43
C GLU A 365 14.95 1.67 14.66
N ALA A 366 16.16 1.09 14.63
CA ALA A 366 17.28 1.63 13.87
C ALA A 366 17.13 1.49 12.34
N MET A 367 16.28 0.59 11.87
CA MET A 367 16.00 0.36 10.45
C MET A 367 14.84 1.23 9.93
N THR A 368 13.97 1.74 10.79
CA THR A 368 12.86 2.64 10.42
C THR A 368 13.29 4.10 10.45
#